data_7d253ef01b53266125f85e64feb45dcc
#
_entry.id   7d253ef01b53266125f85e64feb45dcc
#
_cell.length_a   1.000
_cell.length_b   1.000
_cell.length_c   1.000
_cell.angle_alpha   90.00
_cell.angle_beta   90.00
_cell.angle_gamma   90.00
#
_symmetry.space_group_name_H-M   'P 1'
#
loop_
_entity.id
_entity.type
_entity.pdbx_description
1 polymer ?
#
loop_
_entity_poly.entity_id
_entity_poly.type
_entity_poly.pdbx_seq_one_letter_code
_entity_poly.pdbx_strand_id
1 'polypeptide(L)'
;MQSFLQEVAADLYRRYGEDVSSLHILFPTRRARHFFIDALSHLAERPMWQPRWLTIDDLMQEVSGLHSGERIRLIAELYKVYSACHDEPFDKFYFWGEMLLNDFDTIDKYRVDADALFRNIYELKELESDVSYLTPEQLEVIRQFWANFTDGATLSEEKRRFLAVWRTLGDVYHGFRARLQRQGIAYGGMMQRAAAERLLAGDFAFAERRRYVVAGFNALSACEKVLFRFLQHNAETDFYWDYDDYYLKNTDQEAGMFVRENHASFPPVVELSHDNFRKEKELTVVSTPSNAVQCKYAGRILDALRTGADGRKRPLDKETAVVLTDENLLLPLLHALPEKAGGINVTMGYPIKTTLAYAFLERLVELQAHRREGREGTSFYHVDAAGILAHPYVARSAPQTIEQLRRTMLADRRIRMTADELGQTPLLKTLFTPAAEWRELSDYLLRAVAAVAREPYDGDDARQRVEFLAVISEQLIRLRNSLEACDIEITTSIYTSLLRRHLQTVRIPFEGEPLEGLQVMGILETRN
;
A
#
# COMPACT_ATOMS: atom_id res chain seq x y z
N MET A 1 26.30 10.12 -18.01
CA MET A 1 26.61 9.41 -16.75
C MET A 1 25.80 8.13 -16.78
N GLN A 2 26.42 6.97 -16.56
CA GLN A 2 25.67 5.71 -16.49
C GLN A 2 24.94 5.62 -15.13
N SER A 3 23.73 5.09 -15.14
CA SER A 3 23.01 4.82 -13.90
C SER A 3 23.53 3.51 -13.27
N PHE A 4 23.28 3.33 -11.96
CA PHE A 4 23.63 2.10 -11.25
C PHE A 4 23.16 0.83 -12.00
N LEU A 5 21.90 0.81 -12.45
CA LEU A 5 21.37 -0.36 -13.18
C LEU A 5 22.01 -0.57 -14.54
N GLN A 6 22.45 0.49 -15.25
CA GLN A 6 23.23 0.38 -16.48
C GLN A 6 24.60 -0.22 -16.23
N GLU A 7 25.26 0.14 -15.14
CA GLU A 7 26.56 -0.42 -14.77
C GLU A 7 26.46 -1.89 -14.36
N VAL A 8 25.43 -2.25 -13.58
CA VAL A 8 25.12 -3.65 -13.23
C VAL A 8 24.85 -4.46 -14.51
N ALA A 9 24.03 -3.93 -15.44
CA ALA A 9 23.76 -4.60 -16.71
C ALA A 9 25.02 -4.80 -17.54
N ALA A 10 25.88 -3.78 -17.62
CA ALA A 10 27.15 -3.85 -18.36
C ALA A 10 28.11 -4.88 -17.76
N ASP A 11 28.24 -4.92 -16.43
CA ASP A 11 29.09 -5.90 -15.77
C ASP A 11 28.59 -7.33 -15.97
N LEU A 12 27.28 -7.56 -15.76
CA LEU A 12 26.67 -8.88 -15.96
C LEU A 12 26.79 -9.34 -17.42
N TYR A 13 26.52 -8.46 -18.39
CA TYR A 13 26.67 -8.82 -19.80
C TYR A 13 28.12 -9.12 -20.19
N ARG A 14 29.09 -8.36 -19.67
CA ARG A 14 30.52 -8.62 -19.89
C ARG A 14 30.95 -9.97 -19.32
N ARG A 15 30.41 -10.37 -18.14
CA ARG A 15 30.81 -11.61 -17.45
C ARG A 15 30.11 -12.86 -17.97
N TYR A 16 28.86 -12.72 -18.35
CA TYR A 16 27.98 -13.85 -18.67
C TYR A 16 27.53 -13.88 -20.14
N GLY A 17 27.63 -12.75 -20.88
CA GLY A 17 27.14 -12.70 -22.26
C GLY A 17 25.67 -13.10 -22.36
N GLU A 18 25.36 -14.03 -23.27
CA GLU A 18 24.00 -14.57 -23.44
C GLU A 18 23.53 -15.43 -22.25
N ASP A 19 24.46 -15.98 -21.45
CA ASP A 19 24.15 -16.76 -20.24
C ASP A 19 23.55 -15.93 -19.10
N VAL A 20 23.43 -14.60 -19.24
CA VAL A 20 22.63 -13.73 -18.34
C VAL A 20 21.23 -14.28 -18.15
N SER A 21 20.67 -14.96 -19.15
CA SER A 21 19.36 -15.62 -19.08
C SER A 21 19.25 -16.68 -17.97
N SER A 22 20.38 -17.26 -17.53
CA SER A 22 20.43 -18.27 -16.45
C SER A 22 20.41 -17.65 -15.04
N LEU A 23 20.57 -16.35 -14.93
CA LEU A 23 20.65 -15.64 -13.65
C LEU A 23 19.26 -15.46 -13.01
N HIS A 24 19.25 -15.49 -11.69
CA HIS A 24 18.11 -15.14 -10.86
C HIS A 24 18.40 -13.80 -10.20
N ILE A 25 17.73 -12.73 -10.65
CA ILE A 25 18.02 -11.38 -10.19
C ILE A 25 16.97 -10.93 -9.18
N LEU A 26 17.44 -10.49 -8.01
CA LEU A 26 16.63 -9.91 -6.95
C LEU A 26 16.77 -8.39 -6.99
N PHE A 27 15.63 -7.71 -7.10
CA PHE A 27 15.52 -6.26 -6.92
C PHE A 27 14.53 -5.93 -5.81
N PRO A 28 14.70 -4.79 -5.13
CA PRO A 28 13.74 -4.33 -4.11
C PRO A 28 12.40 -3.90 -4.71
N THR A 29 12.39 -3.51 -6.00
CA THR A 29 11.19 -3.02 -6.67
C THR A 29 11.02 -3.64 -8.06
N ARG A 30 9.76 -3.78 -8.49
CA ARG A 30 9.44 -4.25 -9.86
C ARG A 30 9.90 -3.26 -10.94
N ARG A 31 9.99 -1.97 -10.60
CA ARG A 31 10.41 -0.92 -11.53
C ARG A 31 11.87 -1.08 -11.95
N ALA A 32 12.75 -1.39 -11.01
CA ALA A 32 14.17 -1.61 -11.29
C ALA A 32 14.38 -2.64 -12.41
N ARG A 33 13.53 -3.67 -12.47
CA ARG A 33 13.53 -4.66 -13.56
C ARG A 33 13.39 -4.01 -14.93
N HIS A 34 12.45 -3.08 -15.13
CA HIS A 34 12.22 -2.48 -16.45
C HIS A 34 13.43 -1.67 -16.91
N PHE A 35 14.01 -0.87 -16.03
CA PHE A 35 15.22 -0.11 -16.35
C PHE A 35 16.44 -1.00 -16.60
N PHE A 36 16.56 -2.09 -15.86
CA PHE A 36 17.61 -3.06 -16.08
C PHE A 36 17.47 -3.78 -17.43
N ILE A 37 16.24 -4.21 -17.79
CA ILE A 37 15.97 -4.85 -19.11
C ILE A 37 16.28 -3.87 -20.24
N ASP A 38 15.86 -2.62 -20.12
CA ASP A 38 16.15 -1.57 -21.10
C ASP A 38 17.68 -1.42 -21.26
N ALA A 39 18.41 -1.29 -20.16
CA ALA A 39 19.87 -1.20 -20.19
C ALA A 39 20.52 -2.44 -20.83
N LEU A 40 20.05 -3.64 -20.49
CA LEU A 40 20.55 -4.89 -21.03
C LEU A 40 20.23 -5.02 -22.53
N SER A 41 19.05 -4.56 -22.96
CA SER A 41 18.64 -4.63 -24.37
C SER A 41 19.52 -3.78 -25.29
N HIS A 42 20.05 -2.66 -24.78
CA HIS A 42 20.97 -1.79 -25.50
C HIS A 42 22.39 -2.37 -25.61
N LEU A 43 22.74 -3.34 -24.76
CA LEU A 43 24.04 -4.03 -24.78
C LEU A 43 24.00 -5.30 -25.60
N ALA A 44 22.81 -5.91 -25.76
CA ALA A 44 22.66 -7.19 -26.45
C ALA A 44 22.84 -7.03 -27.96
N GLU A 45 23.83 -7.74 -28.53
CA GLU A 45 24.08 -7.77 -29.97
C GLU A 45 23.11 -8.68 -30.74
N ARG A 46 22.44 -9.59 -30.03
CA ARG A 46 21.49 -10.59 -30.57
C ARG A 46 20.27 -10.74 -29.64
N PRO A 47 19.12 -11.22 -30.16
CA PRO A 47 18.00 -11.59 -29.33
C PRO A 47 18.39 -12.63 -28.28
N MET A 48 18.11 -12.37 -27.01
CA MET A 48 18.41 -13.24 -25.88
C MET A 48 17.23 -13.33 -24.93
N TRP A 49 17.17 -14.40 -24.14
CA TRP A 49 16.20 -14.53 -23.08
C TRP A 49 16.56 -13.64 -21.90
N GLN A 50 15.55 -12.98 -21.31
CA GLN A 50 15.77 -12.20 -20.10
C GLN A 50 16.09 -13.11 -18.91
N PRO A 51 16.84 -12.64 -17.90
CA PRO A 51 17.06 -13.36 -16.66
C PRO A 51 15.74 -13.57 -15.90
N ARG A 52 15.74 -14.51 -14.95
CA ARG A 52 14.61 -14.75 -14.09
C ARG A 52 14.55 -13.70 -12.97
N TRP A 53 13.38 -13.13 -12.76
CA TRP A 53 13.16 -12.11 -11.74
C TRP A 53 12.52 -12.74 -10.51
N LEU A 54 13.02 -12.34 -9.35
CA LEU A 54 12.50 -12.75 -8.07
C LEU A 54 12.40 -11.53 -7.15
N THR A 55 11.37 -11.52 -6.33
CA THR A 55 11.29 -10.65 -5.17
C THR A 55 11.79 -11.41 -3.94
N ILE A 56 12.09 -10.68 -2.86
CA ILE A 56 12.41 -11.33 -1.58
C ILE A 56 11.23 -12.19 -1.12
N ASP A 57 10.02 -11.71 -1.28
CA ASP A 57 8.80 -12.43 -0.88
C ASP A 57 8.63 -13.74 -1.66
N ASP A 58 8.97 -13.77 -2.97
CA ASP A 58 8.95 -15.02 -3.76
C ASP A 58 9.91 -16.08 -3.18
N LEU A 59 11.12 -15.66 -2.81
CA LEU A 59 12.09 -16.57 -2.19
C LEU A 59 11.67 -16.98 -0.77
N MET A 60 11.18 -16.05 0.04
CA MET A 60 10.69 -16.36 1.38
C MET A 60 9.51 -17.31 1.35
N GLN A 61 8.63 -17.17 0.35
CA GLN A 61 7.53 -18.09 0.12
C GLN A 61 8.03 -19.49 -0.31
N GLU A 62 8.99 -19.56 -1.25
CA GLU A 62 9.60 -20.81 -1.68
C GLU A 62 10.27 -21.54 -0.50
N VAL A 63 11.02 -20.79 0.31
CA VAL A 63 11.74 -21.36 1.46
C VAL A 63 10.79 -21.77 2.59
N SER A 64 9.83 -20.92 2.96
CA SER A 64 8.91 -21.22 4.07
C SER A 64 7.87 -22.27 3.72
N GLY A 65 7.46 -22.35 2.46
CA GLY A 65 6.32 -23.16 2.01
C GLY A 65 4.95 -22.58 2.42
N LEU A 66 4.91 -21.31 2.91
CA LEU A 66 3.69 -20.62 3.33
C LEU A 66 3.27 -19.62 2.26
N HIS A 67 1.96 -19.39 2.14
CA HIS A 67 1.38 -18.40 1.22
C HIS A 67 0.95 -17.14 1.96
N SER A 68 1.04 -15.99 1.28
CA SER A 68 0.56 -14.74 1.86
C SER A 68 -0.95 -14.77 2.08
N GLY A 69 -1.40 -14.48 3.31
CA GLY A 69 -2.80 -14.35 3.67
C GLY A 69 -3.34 -12.96 3.34
N GLU A 70 -4.62 -12.90 2.96
CA GLU A 70 -5.30 -11.63 2.77
C GLU A 70 -5.51 -10.92 4.12
N ARG A 71 -5.28 -9.60 4.18
CA ARG A 71 -5.24 -8.83 5.43
C ARG A 71 -6.49 -8.99 6.29
N ILE A 72 -7.68 -8.92 5.68
CA ILE A 72 -8.95 -9.07 6.41
C ILE A 72 -9.07 -10.46 7.01
N ARG A 73 -8.69 -11.50 6.24
CA ARG A 73 -8.66 -12.88 6.72
C ARG A 73 -7.68 -13.05 7.88
N LEU A 74 -6.50 -12.46 7.79
CA LEU A 74 -5.51 -12.51 8.88
C LEU A 74 -6.05 -11.89 10.17
N ILE A 75 -6.72 -10.72 10.10
CA ILE A 75 -7.33 -10.07 11.26
C ILE A 75 -8.48 -10.91 11.82
N ALA A 76 -9.27 -11.54 10.95
CA ALA A 76 -10.33 -12.43 11.35
C ALA A 76 -9.82 -13.68 12.09
N GLU A 77 -8.75 -14.30 11.57
CA GLU A 77 -8.10 -15.43 12.23
C GLU A 77 -7.42 -15.04 13.56
N LEU A 78 -6.86 -13.83 13.64
CA LEU A 78 -6.34 -13.25 14.88
C LEU A 78 -7.47 -13.04 15.90
N TYR A 79 -8.61 -12.51 15.47
CA TYR A 79 -9.78 -12.34 16.33
C TYR A 79 -10.28 -13.67 16.93
N LYS A 80 -10.32 -14.74 16.14
CA LYS A 80 -10.75 -16.06 16.64
C LYS A 80 -9.85 -16.60 17.76
N VAL A 81 -8.59 -16.20 17.79
CA VAL A 81 -7.68 -16.54 18.89
C VAL A 81 -7.87 -15.60 20.06
N TYR A 82 -7.97 -14.30 19.78
CA TYR A 82 -8.17 -13.26 20.80
C TYR A 82 -9.49 -13.42 21.56
N SER A 83 -10.59 -13.71 20.86
CA SER A 83 -11.92 -13.88 21.45
C SER A 83 -12.05 -15.13 22.33
N ALA A 84 -11.11 -16.08 22.26
CA ALA A 84 -11.04 -17.18 23.22
C ALA A 84 -10.60 -16.74 24.62
N CYS A 85 -9.91 -15.59 24.73
CA CYS A 85 -9.42 -15.03 25.97
C CYS A 85 -10.17 -13.78 26.41
N HIS A 86 -10.88 -13.11 25.49
CA HIS A 86 -11.51 -11.80 25.71
C HIS A 86 -12.91 -11.76 25.10
N ASP A 87 -13.89 -11.31 25.90
CA ASP A 87 -15.27 -11.10 25.45
C ASP A 87 -15.40 -9.68 24.85
N GLU A 88 -14.89 -9.51 23.64
CA GLU A 88 -14.98 -8.26 22.91
C GLU A 88 -15.51 -8.53 21.49
N PRO A 89 -16.52 -7.79 21.00
CA PRO A 89 -17.05 -7.99 19.66
C PRO A 89 -16.01 -7.60 18.59
N PHE A 90 -16.06 -8.25 17.43
CA PHE A 90 -15.15 -8.02 16.32
C PHE A 90 -15.06 -6.55 15.91
N ASP A 91 -16.15 -5.82 16.00
CA ASP A 91 -16.26 -4.40 15.68
C ASP A 91 -15.30 -3.51 16.48
N LYS A 92 -15.11 -3.82 17.75
CA LYS A 92 -14.15 -3.10 18.62
C LYS A 92 -12.73 -3.61 18.43
N PHE A 93 -12.61 -4.92 18.21
CA PHE A 93 -11.32 -5.56 18.04
C PHE A 93 -10.62 -5.17 16.73
N TYR A 94 -11.35 -4.95 15.62
CA TYR A 94 -10.77 -4.85 14.29
C TYR A 94 -9.58 -3.88 14.20
N PHE A 95 -9.75 -2.65 14.70
CA PHE A 95 -8.68 -1.63 14.65
C PHE A 95 -7.49 -1.98 15.53
N TRP A 96 -7.77 -2.55 16.68
CA TRP A 96 -6.75 -3.09 17.57
C TRP A 96 -6.04 -4.28 16.94
N GLY A 97 -6.77 -5.20 16.37
CA GLY A 97 -6.25 -6.35 15.64
C GLY A 97 -5.34 -5.99 14.47
N GLU A 98 -5.62 -4.87 13.81
CA GLU A 98 -4.75 -4.34 12.76
C GLU A 98 -3.41 -3.83 13.28
N MET A 99 -3.41 -3.18 14.45
CA MET A 99 -2.18 -2.78 15.13
C MET A 99 -1.38 -4.00 15.56
N LEU A 100 -2.02 -4.96 16.22
CA LEU A 100 -1.38 -6.22 16.65
C LEU A 100 -0.76 -6.98 15.47
N LEU A 101 -1.46 -7.06 14.34
CA LEU A 101 -0.94 -7.72 13.15
C LEU A 101 0.34 -7.05 12.63
N ASN A 102 0.40 -5.71 12.65
CA ASN A 102 1.59 -4.97 12.26
C ASN A 102 2.75 -5.16 13.26
N ASP A 103 2.45 -5.18 14.56
CA ASP A 103 3.45 -5.41 15.60
C ASP A 103 4.02 -6.83 15.51
N PHE A 104 3.16 -7.84 15.33
CA PHE A 104 3.59 -9.23 15.13
C PHE A 104 4.41 -9.39 13.84
N ASP A 105 4.04 -8.68 12.78
CA ASP A 105 4.81 -8.64 11.53
C ASP A 105 6.23 -8.11 11.77
N THR A 106 6.36 -7.04 12.57
CA THR A 106 7.65 -6.45 12.91
C THR A 106 8.48 -7.36 13.82
N ILE A 107 7.88 -7.93 14.87
CA ILE A 107 8.51 -8.89 15.78
C ILE A 107 9.13 -10.04 14.98
N ASP A 108 8.40 -10.57 14.01
CA ASP A 108 8.85 -11.70 13.20
C ASP A 108 9.93 -11.30 12.19
N LYS A 109 9.80 -10.18 11.48
CA LYS A 109 10.81 -9.69 10.52
C LYS A 109 12.17 -9.47 11.15
N TYR A 110 12.17 -8.93 12.36
CA TYR A 110 13.40 -8.67 13.12
C TYR A 110 13.83 -9.83 14.00
N ARG A 111 13.07 -10.94 14.00
CA ARG A 111 13.35 -12.15 14.79
C ARG A 111 13.49 -11.86 16.29
N VAL A 112 12.69 -10.91 16.78
CA VAL A 112 12.66 -10.59 18.21
C VAL A 112 12.19 -11.81 19.00
N ASP A 113 12.78 -12.05 20.17
CA ASP A 113 12.29 -13.03 21.11
C ASP A 113 10.94 -12.56 21.69
N ALA A 114 9.87 -13.14 21.16
CA ALA A 114 8.50 -12.75 21.50
C ALA A 114 8.19 -13.07 22.97
N ASP A 115 8.70 -14.20 23.50
CA ASP A 115 8.47 -14.62 24.88
C ASP A 115 9.17 -13.66 25.85
N ALA A 116 10.40 -13.28 25.56
CA ALA A 116 11.12 -12.28 26.34
C ALA A 116 10.43 -10.91 26.24
N LEU A 117 10.01 -10.49 25.03
CA LEU A 117 9.34 -9.23 24.82
C LEU A 117 8.04 -9.13 25.63
N PHE A 118 7.14 -10.12 25.49
CA PHE A 118 5.84 -10.08 26.16
C PHE A 118 5.95 -10.26 27.67
N ARG A 119 6.95 -11.02 28.17
CA ARG A 119 7.24 -11.15 29.59
C ARG A 119 7.79 -9.85 30.18
N ASN A 120 8.78 -9.24 29.52
CA ASN A 120 9.42 -8.01 29.99
C ASN A 120 8.46 -6.82 30.04
N ILE A 121 7.50 -6.74 29.13
CA ILE A 121 6.46 -5.71 29.18
C ILE A 121 5.60 -5.86 30.44
N TYR A 122 5.47 -7.08 30.98
CA TYR A 122 4.65 -7.36 32.16
C TYR A 122 5.42 -7.19 33.49
N GLU A 123 6.69 -7.58 33.54
CA GLU A 123 7.51 -7.64 34.77
C GLU A 123 8.54 -6.51 34.82
N LEU A 124 8.08 -5.25 35.02
CA LEU A 124 8.98 -4.09 35.12
C LEU A 124 10.04 -4.22 36.23
N LYS A 125 9.79 -5.02 37.25
CA LYS A 125 10.74 -5.29 38.32
C LYS A 125 11.91 -6.18 37.88
N GLU A 126 11.73 -7.03 36.85
CA GLU A 126 12.82 -7.85 36.30
C GLU A 126 13.60 -7.10 35.20
N LEU A 127 13.02 -6.07 34.57
CA LEU A 127 13.70 -5.18 33.62
C LEU A 127 14.89 -4.43 34.21
N GLU A 128 14.99 -4.32 35.56
CA GLU A 128 16.15 -3.73 36.21
C GLU A 128 17.40 -4.63 36.14
N SER A 129 17.29 -5.90 35.78
CA SER A 129 18.40 -6.85 35.79
C SER A 129 19.08 -7.11 34.44
N ASP A 130 18.43 -6.87 33.27
CA ASP A 130 19.07 -7.08 31.96
C ASP A 130 18.51 -6.16 30.85
N VAL A 131 18.80 -4.88 30.99
CA VAL A 131 18.44 -3.83 29.99
C VAL A 131 19.63 -3.40 29.13
N SER A 132 20.65 -4.24 29.03
CA SER A 132 21.89 -3.92 28.30
C SER A 132 21.73 -3.63 26.81
N TYR A 133 20.55 -3.94 26.22
CA TYR A 133 20.20 -3.71 24.82
C TYR A 133 19.38 -2.43 24.57
N LEU A 134 18.97 -1.73 25.63
CA LEU A 134 18.22 -0.47 25.53
C LEU A 134 19.14 0.72 25.80
N THR A 135 18.94 1.80 25.04
CA THR A 135 19.62 3.06 25.38
C THR A 135 19.01 3.68 26.64
N PRO A 136 19.77 4.52 27.38
CA PRO A 136 19.25 5.22 28.57
C PRO A 136 17.95 6.01 28.26
N GLU A 137 17.85 6.61 27.06
CA GLU A 137 16.68 7.37 26.62
C GLU A 137 15.48 6.45 26.41
N GLN A 138 15.67 5.29 25.80
CA GLN A 138 14.61 4.29 25.58
C GLN A 138 14.09 3.75 26.91
N LEU A 139 14.99 3.51 27.85
CA LEU A 139 14.67 3.06 29.21
C LEU A 139 13.84 4.10 29.98
N GLU A 140 14.19 5.38 29.83
CA GLU A 140 13.45 6.47 30.48
C GLU A 140 12.03 6.61 29.91
N VAL A 141 11.85 6.51 28.58
CA VAL A 141 10.53 6.51 27.95
C VAL A 141 9.67 5.35 28.44
N ILE A 142 10.25 4.15 28.55
CA ILE A 142 9.56 2.96 29.08
C ILE A 142 9.20 3.17 30.55
N ARG A 143 10.10 3.70 31.36
CA ARG A 143 9.84 4.01 32.78
C ARG A 143 8.72 5.03 32.94
N GLN A 144 8.74 6.12 32.16
CA GLN A 144 7.69 7.15 32.20
C GLN A 144 6.33 6.60 31.76
N PHE A 145 6.30 5.75 30.72
CA PHE A 145 5.09 5.08 30.29
C PHE A 145 4.50 4.24 31.44
N TRP A 146 5.31 3.41 32.10
CA TRP A 146 4.85 2.55 33.18
C TRP A 146 4.59 3.29 34.50
N ALA A 147 5.32 4.36 34.80
CA ALA A 147 5.03 5.22 35.95
C ALA A 147 3.59 5.73 35.92
N ASN A 148 3.09 6.07 34.75
CA ASN A 148 1.68 6.45 34.58
C ASN A 148 0.67 5.32 34.87
N PHE A 149 1.11 4.05 34.92
CA PHE A 149 0.27 2.91 35.27
C PHE A 149 0.43 2.44 36.72
N THR A 150 1.53 2.76 37.38
CA THR A 150 1.85 2.28 38.72
C THR A 150 1.60 3.30 39.84
N ASP A 151 1.56 4.61 39.52
CA ASP A 151 1.29 5.65 40.50
C ASP A 151 -0.22 5.87 40.71
N GLY A 152 -0.78 5.18 41.69
CA GLY A 152 -2.15 5.43 42.16
C GLY A 152 -2.83 4.19 42.72
N ALA A 153 -3.35 4.30 43.94
CA ALA A 153 -3.93 3.22 44.75
C ALA A 153 -5.20 2.56 44.15
N THR A 154 -5.70 3.02 42.98
CA THR A 154 -6.83 2.39 42.25
C THR A 154 -6.61 2.52 40.73
N LEU A 155 -6.20 1.42 40.12
CA LEU A 155 -6.20 1.30 38.65
C LEU A 155 -7.62 1.54 38.11
N SER A 156 -7.80 2.45 37.16
CA SER A 156 -9.07 2.60 36.44
C SER A 156 -9.45 1.27 35.76
N GLU A 157 -10.73 1.06 35.52
CA GLU A 157 -11.20 -0.15 34.83
C GLU A 157 -10.56 -0.32 33.45
N GLU A 158 -10.29 0.78 32.75
CA GLU A 158 -9.61 0.81 31.46
C GLU A 158 -8.16 0.34 31.55
N LYS A 159 -7.43 0.78 32.61
CA LYS A 159 -6.05 0.32 32.86
C LYS A 159 -6.01 -1.17 33.21
N ARG A 160 -6.99 -1.67 33.95
CA ARG A 160 -7.09 -3.12 34.24
C ARG A 160 -7.36 -3.94 33.00
N ARG A 161 -8.26 -3.47 32.13
CA ARG A 161 -8.54 -4.11 30.83
C ARG A 161 -7.28 -4.14 29.95
N PHE A 162 -6.59 -3.03 29.85
CA PHE A 162 -5.34 -2.94 29.10
C PHE A 162 -4.30 -3.96 29.59
N LEU A 163 -4.04 -4.02 30.90
CA LEU A 163 -3.11 -4.99 31.47
C LEU A 163 -3.57 -6.44 31.28
N ALA A 164 -4.87 -6.72 31.29
CA ALA A 164 -5.41 -8.04 31.01
C ALA A 164 -5.10 -8.48 29.58
N VAL A 165 -5.25 -7.56 28.60
CA VAL A 165 -4.88 -7.84 27.20
C VAL A 165 -3.39 -8.14 27.08
N TRP A 166 -2.54 -7.31 27.68
CA TRP A 166 -1.07 -7.50 27.62
C TRP A 166 -0.62 -8.87 28.14
N ARG A 167 -1.25 -9.37 29.21
CA ARG A 167 -0.92 -10.68 29.79
C ARG A 167 -1.17 -11.85 28.83
N THR A 168 -2.10 -11.69 27.91
CA THR A 168 -2.50 -12.74 26.96
C THR A 168 -1.84 -12.59 25.60
N LEU A 169 -1.10 -11.49 25.34
CA LEU A 169 -0.53 -11.23 24.02
C LEU A 169 0.44 -12.30 23.54
N GLY A 170 1.24 -12.88 24.44
CA GLY A 170 2.12 -14.00 24.11
C GLY A 170 1.33 -15.22 23.63
N ASP A 171 0.29 -15.60 24.37
CA ASP A 171 -0.59 -16.72 24.00
C ASP A 171 -1.34 -16.44 22.69
N VAL A 172 -1.82 -15.21 22.51
CA VAL A 172 -2.48 -14.77 21.27
C VAL A 172 -1.51 -14.84 20.09
N TYR A 173 -0.28 -14.37 20.25
CA TYR A 173 0.74 -14.42 19.20
C TYR A 173 1.05 -15.86 18.78
N HIS A 174 1.34 -16.74 19.73
CA HIS A 174 1.66 -18.15 19.45
C HIS A 174 0.45 -18.91 18.90
N GLY A 175 -0.73 -18.71 19.50
CA GLY A 175 -1.97 -19.31 19.03
C GLY A 175 -2.32 -18.89 17.60
N PHE A 176 -2.12 -17.61 17.27
CA PHE A 176 -2.36 -17.08 15.94
C PHE A 176 -1.39 -17.67 14.91
N ARG A 177 -0.08 -17.68 15.17
CA ARG A 177 0.91 -18.31 14.28
C ARG A 177 0.62 -19.79 14.06
N ALA A 178 0.34 -20.55 15.12
CA ALA A 178 -0.01 -21.96 15.00
C ALA A 178 -1.29 -22.20 14.18
N ARG A 179 -2.26 -21.31 14.28
CA ARG A 179 -3.50 -21.36 13.50
C ARG A 179 -3.25 -21.10 12.01
N LEU A 180 -2.49 -20.06 11.68
CA LEU A 180 -2.12 -19.73 10.29
C LEU A 180 -1.27 -20.81 9.66
N GLN A 181 -0.31 -21.36 10.40
CA GLN A 181 0.56 -22.45 9.91
C GLN A 181 -0.24 -23.70 9.51
N ARG A 182 -1.27 -24.07 10.29
CA ARG A 182 -2.17 -25.18 9.94
C ARG A 182 -2.96 -24.94 8.65
N GLN A 183 -3.19 -23.68 8.29
CA GLN A 183 -3.87 -23.29 7.07
C GLN A 183 -2.91 -23.09 5.88
N GLY A 184 -1.60 -23.19 6.08
CA GLY A 184 -0.58 -22.93 5.06
C GLY A 184 -0.48 -21.46 4.64
N ILE A 185 -0.99 -20.51 5.46
CA ILE A 185 -0.96 -19.06 5.21
C ILE A 185 -0.14 -18.33 6.27
N ALA A 186 0.34 -17.15 5.92
CA ALA A 186 1.11 -16.31 6.83
C ALA A 186 0.93 -14.81 6.49
N TYR A 187 1.18 -13.95 7.48
CA TYR A 187 1.54 -12.55 7.20
C TYR A 187 3.03 -12.46 6.85
N GLY A 188 3.46 -11.33 6.28
CA GLY A 188 4.80 -11.17 5.71
C GLY A 188 5.93 -11.55 6.68
N GLY A 189 5.92 -10.99 7.89
CA GLY A 189 6.93 -11.28 8.92
C GLY A 189 6.97 -12.74 9.35
N MET A 190 5.81 -13.37 9.55
CA MET A 190 5.74 -14.81 9.89
C MET A 190 6.34 -15.67 8.78
N MET A 191 6.04 -15.35 7.52
CA MET A 191 6.61 -16.06 6.37
C MET A 191 8.14 -15.91 6.32
N GLN A 192 8.63 -14.67 6.50
CA GLN A 192 10.07 -14.38 6.52
C GLN A 192 10.77 -15.08 7.69
N ARG A 193 10.18 -15.06 8.89
CA ARG A 193 10.74 -15.75 10.06
C ARG A 193 10.78 -17.26 9.87
N ALA A 194 9.69 -17.87 9.39
CA ALA A 194 9.64 -19.31 9.11
C ALA A 194 10.70 -19.72 8.07
N ALA A 195 10.89 -18.91 7.02
CA ALA A 195 11.95 -19.11 6.05
C ALA A 195 13.33 -19.02 6.72
N ALA A 196 13.60 -17.98 7.49
CA ALA A 196 14.88 -17.79 8.18
C ALA A 196 15.19 -18.95 9.16
N GLU A 197 14.20 -19.42 9.90
CA GLU A 197 14.34 -20.56 10.83
C GLU A 197 14.69 -21.85 10.07
N ARG A 198 14.03 -22.15 8.95
CA ARG A 198 14.37 -23.31 8.10
C ARG A 198 15.78 -23.23 7.51
N LEU A 199 16.20 -22.04 7.04
CA LEU A 199 17.55 -21.84 6.52
C LEU A 199 18.62 -22.06 7.60
N LEU A 200 18.40 -21.57 8.81
CA LEU A 200 19.33 -21.74 9.93
C LEU A 200 19.38 -23.17 10.46
N ALA A 201 18.27 -23.88 10.42
CA ALA A 201 18.20 -25.30 10.78
C ALA A 201 18.85 -26.23 9.74
N GLY A 202 19.15 -25.71 8.53
CA GLY A 202 19.63 -26.54 7.42
C GLY A 202 18.55 -27.42 6.77
N ASP A 203 17.30 -27.13 7.01
CA ASP A 203 16.14 -27.91 6.53
C ASP A 203 15.68 -27.48 5.12
N PHE A 204 16.51 -26.74 4.42
CA PHE A 204 16.21 -26.28 3.07
C PHE A 204 17.43 -26.32 2.16
N ALA A 205 17.22 -26.81 0.93
CA ALA A 205 18.16 -26.68 -0.18
C ALA A 205 17.38 -26.42 -1.47
N PHE A 206 17.93 -25.61 -2.37
CA PHE A 206 17.36 -25.47 -3.69
C PHE A 206 17.48 -26.78 -4.49
N ALA A 207 16.42 -27.14 -5.21
CA ALA A 207 16.39 -28.36 -6.02
C ALA A 207 17.42 -28.31 -7.17
N GLU A 208 17.75 -27.13 -7.66
CA GLU A 208 18.66 -26.88 -8.75
C GLU A 208 19.74 -25.88 -8.33
N ARG A 209 20.94 -26.01 -8.90
CA ARG A 209 22.00 -25.00 -8.72
C ARG A 209 21.60 -23.72 -9.44
N ARG A 210 21.46 -22.63 -8.68
CA ARG A 210 21.08 -21.32 -9.20
C ARG A 210 22.20 -20.31 -8.98
N ARG A 211 22.28 -19.34 -9.88
CA ARG A 211 23.14 -18.16 -9.72
C ARG A 211 22.25 -16.98 -9.38
N TYR A 212 22.59 -16.29 -8.31
CA TYR A 212 21.82 -15.15 -7.84
C TYR A 212 22.56 -13.84 -8.04
N VAL A 213 21.82 -12.79 -8.35
CA VAL A 213 22.28 -11.41 -8.36
C VAL A 213 21.36 -10.61 -7.43
N VAL A 214 21.94 -9.98 -6.43
CA VAL A 214 21.23 -9.12 -5.47
C VAL A 214 21.66 -7.69 -5.73
N ALA A 215 20.73 -6.82 -6.16
CA ALA A 215 21.10 -5.47 -6.58
C ALA A 215 20.14 -4.40 -6.05
N GLY A 216 20.69 -3.27 -5.58
CA GLY A 216 19.95 -2.06 -5.22
C GLY A 216 19.22 -2.09 -3.87
N PHE A 217 19.54 -3.03 -2.98
CA PHE A 217 18.99 -3.06 -1.63
C PHE A 217 19.70 -2.06 -0.71
N ASN A 218 18.98 -1.63 0.35
CA ASN A 218 19.51 -0.73 1.36
C ASN A 218 19.29 -1.32 2.77
N ALA A 219 18.28 -0.89 3.52
CA ALA A 219 17.97 -1.47 4.83
C ALA A 219 17.48 -2.91 4.68
N LEU A 220 18.07 -3.83 5.45
CA LEU A 220 17.69 -5.24 5.46
C LEU A 220 17.14 -5.62 6.84
N SER A 221 16.03 -6.36 6.87
CA SER A 221 15.52 -6.99 8.08
C SER A 221 16.45 -8.11 8.55
N ALA A 222 16.28 -8.58 9.80
CA ALA A 222 17.06 -9.70 10.32
C ALA A 222 16.83 -11.00 9.50
N CYS A 223 15.59 -11.23 9.02
CA CYS A 223 15.28 -12.37 8.19
C CYS A 223 15.91 -12.29 6.80
N GLU A 224 15.93 -11.11 6.18
CA GLU A 224 16.58 -10.88 4.90
C GLU A 224 18.10 -11.06 4.98
N LYS A 225 18.72 -10.63 6.07
CA LYS A 225 20.15 -10.89 6.32
C LYS A 225 20.45 -12.39 6.43
N VAL A 226 19.56 -13.18 7.02
CA VAL A 226 19.71 -14.65 7.06
C VAL A 226 19.60 -15.24 5.66
N LEU A 227 18.62 -14.81 4.86
CA LEU A 227 18.47 -15.25 3.48
C LEU A 227 19.72 -14.93 2.65
N PHE A 228 20.23 -13.71 2.72
CA PHE A 228 21.40 -13.30 1.94
C PHE A 228 22.67 -14.06 2.35
N ARG A 229 22.87 -14.33 3.67
CA ARG A 229 23.96 -15.19 4.13
C ARG A 229 23.81 -16.60 3.61
N PHE A 230 22.60 -17.15 3.59
CA PHE A 230 22.35 -18.47 3.01
C PHE A 230 22.69 -18.51 1.52
N LEU A 231 22.25 -17.51 0.74
CA LEU A 231 22.57 -17.40 -0.68
C LEU A 231 24.09 -17.30 -0.90
N GLN A 232 24.78 -16.47 -0.12
CA GLN A 232 26.23 -16.27 -0.19
C GLN A 232 27.02 -17.56 0.03
N HIS A 233 26.56 -18.43 0.93
CA HIS A 233 27.29 -19.66 1.29
C HIS A 233 26.87 -20.89 0.48
N ASN A 234 25.63 -20.93 0.00
CA ASN A 234 25.05 -22.13 -0.62
C ASN A 234 24.75 -21.97 -2.12
N ALA A 235 24.95 -20.79 -2.69
CA ALA A 235 24.75 -20.52 -4.11
C ALA A 235 25.84 -19.58 -4.65
N GLU A 236 26.01 -19.55 -5.97
CA GLU A 236 26.81 -18.50 -6.62
C GLU A 236 26.00 -17.20 -6.54
N THR A 237 26.45 -16.23 -5.75
CA THR A 237 25.69 -15.00 -5.48
C THR A 237 26.57 -13.77 -5.65
N ASP A 238 26.16 -12.87 -6.52
CA ASP A 238 26.79 -11.58 -6.77
C ASP A 238 25.97 -10.48 -6.08
N PHE A 239 26.63 -9.62 -5.30
CA PHE A 239 26.03 -8.47 -4.65
C PHE A 239 26.44 -7.19 -5.33
N TYR A 240 25.49 -6.28 -5.56
CA TYR A 240 25.70 -4.94 -6.09
C TYR A 240 24.95 -3.93 -5.23
N TRP A 241 25.70 -2.97 -4.69
CA TRP A 241 25.16 -1.92 -3.81
C TRP A 241 25.19 -0.59 -4.53
N ASP A 242 24.07 0.14 -4.48
CA ASP A 242 23.97 1.50 -5.00
C ASP A 242 24.34 2.49 -3.90
N TYR A 243 25.47 3.17 -4.05
CA TYR A 243 25.95 4.14 -3.08
C TYR A 243 26.80 5.23 -3.73
N ASP A 244 26.95 6.33 -3.03
CA ASP A 244 27.94 7.37 -3.32
C ASP A 244 29.04 7.32 -2.26
N ASP A 245 30.26 7.54 -2.65
CA ASP A 245 31.44 7.55 -1.77
C ASP A 245 31.29 8.52 -0.59
N TYR A 246 30.54 9.61 -0.77
CA TYR A 246 30.24 10.53 0.30
C TYR A 246 29.53 9.84 1.48
N TYR A 247 28.57 9.00 1.21
CA TYR A 247 27.82 8.27 2.25
C TYR A 247 28.57 7.06 2.77
N LEU A 248 29.31 6.35 1.92
CA LEU A 248 30.07 5.16 2.33
C LEU A 248 31.26 5.53 3.23
N LYS A 249 32.01 6.57 2.85
CA LYS A 249 33.26 6.94 3.53
C LYS A 249 33.05 7.87 4.73
N ASN A 250 31.93 8.57 4.81
CA ASN A 250 31.62 9.48 5.92
C ASN A 250 30.76 8.78 6.97
N THR A 251 31.39 8.38 8.07
CA THR A 251 30.71 7.67 9.19
C THR A 251 29.70 8.53 9.95
N ASP A 252 29.82 9.85 9.87
CA ASP A 252 28.90 10.78 10.51
C ASP A 252 27.57 10.91 9.74
N GLN A 253 27.53 10.39 8.50
CA GLN A 253 26.33 10.38 7.69
C GLN A 253 25.48 9.14 7.97
N GLU A 254 24.37 9.34 8.68
CA GLU A 254 23.42 8.30 9.04
C GLU A 254 22.83 7.59 7.81
N ALA A 255 22.59 8.34 6.71
CA ALA A 255 22.07 7.80 5.46
C ALA A 255 22.92 6.66 4.85
N GLY A 256 24.23 6.63 5.15
CA GLY A 256 25.14 5.57 4.71
C GLY A 256 25.20 4.35 5.64
N MET A 257 24.53 4.35 6.78
CA MET A 257 24.68 3.33 7.82
C MET A 257 24.40 1.92 7.28
N PHE A 258 23.27 1.71 6.65
CA PHE A 258 22.88 0.40 6.11
C PHE A 258 23.77 -0.06 4.95
N VAL A 259 24.18 0.87 4.09
CA VAL A 259 25.08 0.54 2.98
C VAL A 259 26.44 0.08 3.52
N ARG A 260 27.00 0.77 4.51
CA ARG A 260 28.26 0.36 5.17
C ARG A 260 28.15 -1.03 5.79
N GLU A 261 27.05 -1.31 6.50
CA GLU A 261 26.79 -2.61 7.11
C GLU A 261 26.67 -3.72 6.04
N ASN A 262 25.91 -3.46 4.98
CA ASN A 262 25.71 -4.43 3.90
C ASN A 262 27.01 -4.69 3.13
N HIS A 263 27.76 -3.64 2.82
CA HIS A 263 29.04 -3.74 2.12
C HIS A 263 30.05 -4.59 2.91
N ALA A 264 30.08 -4.44 4.23
CA ALA A 264 30.94 -5.24 5.12
C ALA A 264 30.46 -6.71 5.23
N SER A 265 29.14 -6.93 5.31
CA SER A 265 28.53 -8.26 5.50
C SER A 265 28.43 -9.07 4.21
N PHE A 266 28.21 -8.40 3.11
CA PHE A 266 27.99 -8.96 1.77
C PHE A 266 28.84 -8.17 0.75
N PRO A 267 30.16 -8.44 0.67
CA PRO A 267 31.06 -7.70 -0.20
C PRO A 267 30.58 -7.71 -1.65
N PRO A 268 30.58 -6.55 -2.33
CA PRO A 268 30.18 -6.48 -3.73
C PRO A 268 31.17 -7.23 -4.63
N VAL A 269 30.67 -7.79 -5.71
CA VAL A 269 31.52 -8.47 -6.70
C VAL A 269 32.37 -7.47 -7.49
N VAL A 270 31.85 -6.26 -7.67
CA VAL A 270 32.53 -5.12 -8.30
C VAL A 270 32.23 -3.87 -7.49
N GLU A 271 33.27 -3.10 -7.19
CA GLU A 271 33.14 -1.79 -6.57
C GLU A 271 32.61 -0.79 -7.60
N LEU A 272 31.36 -0.40 -7.47
CA LEU A 272 30.75 0.67 -8.24
C LEU A 272 30.86 1.98 -7.43
N SER A 273 32.04 2.62 -7.52
CA SER A 273 32.34 3.82 -6.74
C SER A 273 31.91 5.07 -7.49
N HIS A 274 31.06 5.88 -6.87
CA HIS A 274 30.59 7.14 -7.41
C HIS A 274 30.84 8.30 -6.44
N ASP A 275 31.32 9.42 -6.93
CA ASP A 275 31.44 10.68 -6.20
C ASP A 275 30.55 11.75 -6.87
N ASN A 276 29.29 11.39 -7.11
CA ASN A 276 28.31 12.23 -7.80
C ASN A 276 27.73 13.30 -6.87
N PHE A 277 27.66 13.01 -5.57
CA PHE A 277 27.11 13.95 -4.60
C PHE A 277 27.92 15.25 -4.51
N ARG A 278 29.23 15.17 -4.67
CA ARG A 278 30.14 16.34 -4.62
C ARG A 278 30.29 17.09 -5.94
N LYS A 279 29.80 16.53 -7.05
CA LYS A 279 29.83 17.21 -8.35
C LYS A 279 28.97 18.46 -8.33
N GLU A 280 29.37 19.45 -9.12
CA GLU A 280 28.59 20.66 -9.30
C GLU A 280 27.18 20.35 -9.82
N LYS A 281 26.19 21.01 -9.23
CA LYS A 281 24.78 20.89 -9.56
C LYS A 281 24.14 22.26 -9.67
N GLU A 282 23.27 22.44 -10.63
CA GLU A 282 22.42 23.60 -10.70
C GLU A 282 21.18 23.39 -9.82
N LEU A 283 21.03 24.21 -8.79
CA LEU A 283 19.92 24.14 -7.83
C LEU A 283 19.15 25.44 -7.85
N THR A 284 17.86 25.36 -8.18
CA THR A 284 16.94 26.50 -8.11
C THR A 284 15.87 26.24 -7.06
N VAL A 285 15.77 27.14 -6.08
CA VAL A 285 14.75 27.09 -5.01
C VAL A 285 13.70 28.14 -5.25
N VAL A 286 12.44 27.75 -5.32
CA VAL A 286 11.32 28.65 -5.59
C VAL A 286 10.30 28.56 -4.46
N SER A 287 9.99 29.69 -3.83
CA SER A 287 8.91 29.82 -2.85
C SER A 287 7.61 30.23 -3.54
N THR A 288 6.52 29.54 -3.20
CA THR A 288 5.18 29.82 -3.75
C THR A 288 4.15 29.98 -2.63
N PRO A 289 3.11 30.81 -2.81
CA PRO A 289 2.14 31.09 -1.76
C PRO A 289 1.13 29.94 -1.53
N SER A 290 1.04 28.95 -2.41
CA SER A 290 0.13 27.81 -2.27
C SER A 290 0.55 26.62 -3.14
N ASN A 291 0.04 25.43 -2.79
CA ASN A 291 0.25 24.19 -3.54
C ASN A 291 -0.23 24.30 -5.01
N ALA A 292 -1.36 24.95 -5.25
CA ALA A 292 -1.87 25.15 -6.62
C ALA A 292 -0.92 26.02 -7.46
N VAL A 293 -0.35 27.07 -6.88
CA VAL A 293 0.64 27.91 -7.55
C VAL A 293 1.94 27.14 -7.75
N GLN A 294 2.34 26.31 -6.81
CA GLN A 294 3.51 25.42 -6.93
C GLN A 294 3.37 24.51 -8.18
N CYS A 295 2.23 23.82 -8.33
CA CYS A 295 1.98 22.99 -9.50
C CYS A 295 2.01 23.77 -10.82
N LYS A 296 1.37 24.96 -10.85
CA LYS A 296 1.40 25.82 -12.04
C LYS A 296 2.81 26.30 -12.37
N TYR A 297 3.62 26.59 -11.36
CA TYR A 297 5.00 27.01 -11.57
C TYR A 297 5.86 25.85 -12.09
N ALA A 298 5.67 24.63 -11.56
CA ALA A 298 6.30 23.43 -12.10
C ALA A 298 5.95 23.23 -13.57
N GLY A 299 4.68 23.38 -13.96
CA GLY A 299 4.25 23.32 -15.37
C GLY A 299 4.96 24.36 -16.26
N ARG A 300 5.20 25.58 -15.74
CA ARG A 300 5.97 26.61 -16.48
C ARG A 300 7.44 26.24 -16.64
N ILE A 301 8.07 25.67 -15.60
CA ILE A 301 9.45 25.17 -15.69
C ILE A 301 9.52 24.07 -16.76
N LEU A 302 8.61 23.12 -16.73
CA LEU A 302 8.56 22.04 -17.72
C LEU A 302 8.36 22.56 -19.16
N ASP A 303 7.51 23.57 -19.35
CA ASP A 303 7.34 24.19 -20.68
C ASP A 303 8.59 24.94 -21.14
N ALA A 304 9.34 25.54 -20.21
CA ALA A 304 10.63 26.17 -20.50
C ALA A 304 11.70 25.11 -20.87
N LEU A 305 11.79 24.01 -20.13
CA LEU A 305 12.72 22.90 -20.41
C LEU A 305 12.48 22.26 -21.78
N ARG A 306 11.23 22.22 -22.25
CA ARG A 306 10.91 21.75 -23.60
C ARG A 306 11.45 22.64 -24.71
N THR A 307 11.71 23.90 -24.43
CA THR A 307 12.15 24.86 -25.42
C THR A 307 13.67 24.78 -25.59
N GLY A 308 14.12 24.18 -26.66
CA GLY A 308 15.54 24.10 -26.97
C GLY A 308 16.16 25.45 -27.31
N ALA A 309 17.49 25.52 -27.37
CA ALA A 309 18.24 26.72 -27.73
C ALA A 309 17.86 27.28 -29.13
N ASP A 310 17.28 26.42 -29.98
CA ASP A 310 16.75 26.76 -31.31
C ASP A 310 15.30 27.29 -31.28
N GLY A 311 14.72 27.49 -30.09
CA GLY A 311 13.36 27.93 -29.88
C GLY A 311 12.28 26.90 -30.22
N ARG A 312 12.66 25.69 -30.61
CA ARG A 312 11.72 24.61 -30.91
C ARG A 312 11.33 23.84 -29.65
N LYS A 313 10.03 23.57 -29.48
CA LYS A 313 9.51 22.77 -28.39
C LYS A 313 9.66 21.27 -28.72
N ARG A 314 10.26 20.54 -27.80
CA ARG A 314 10.45 19.08 -27.87
C ARG A 314 9.61 18.39 -26.79
N PRO A 315 9.19 17.11 -26.97
CA PRO A 315 8.59 16.35 -25.87
C PRO A 315 9.61 16.18 -24.73
N LEU A 316 9.11 16.09 -23.51
CA LEU A 316 9.90 15.67 -22.35
C LEU A 316 10.12 14.16 -22.43
N ASP A 317 11.23 13.70 -21.93
CA ASP A 317 11.65 12.31 -21.96
C ASP A 317 11.82 11.72 -20.55
N LYS A 318 12.26 10.47 -20.47
CA LYS A 318 12.48 9.73 -19.22
C LYS A 318 13.59 10.31 -18.32
N GLU A 319 14.41 11.25 -18.83
CA GLU A 319 15.44 11.92 -18.05
C GLU A 319 14.89 13.10 -17.23
N THR A 320 13.62 13.48 -17.50
CA THR A 320 12.92 14.53 -16.76
C THR A 320 11.94 13.92 -15.78
N ALA A 321 12.08 14.24 -14.49
CA ALA A 321 11.18 13.74 -13.45
C ALA A 321 10.58 14.87 -12.61
N VAL A 322 9.31 14.72 -12.24
CA VAL A 322 8.65 15.51 -11.20
C VAL A 322 8.39 14.61 -10.01
N VAL A 323 9.01 14.92 -8.88
CA VAL A 323 8.85 14.17 -7.64
C VAL A 323 7.89 14.90 -6.72
N LEU A 324 6.80 14.26 -6.35
CA LEU A 324 5.80 14.77 -5.44
C LEU A 324 6.06 14.24 -4.02
N THR A 325 6.37 15.14 -3.10
CA THR A 325 6.43 14.82 -1.66
C THR A 325 5.04 14.69 -1.04
N ASP A 326 4.07 15.42 -1.59
CA ASP A 326 2.64 15.27 -1.29
C ASP A 326 1.90 14.72 -2.53
N GLU A 327 1.55 13.45 -2.50
CA GLU A 327 0.85 12.77 -3.60
C GLU A 327 -0.53 13.37 -3.92
N ASN A 328 -1.14 14.12 -2.99
CA ASN A 328 -2.40 14.81 -3.26
C ASN A 328 -2.25 15.91 -4.32
N LEU A 329 -1.03 16.34 -4.61
CA LEU A 329 -0.74 17.31 -5.65
C LEU A 329 -0.70 16.70 -7.06
N LEU A 330 -0.86 15.40 -7.21
CA LEU A 330 -0.85 14.74 -8.52
C LEU A 330 -1.85 15.36 -9.49
N LEU A 331 -3.11 15.48 -9.11
CA LEU A 331 -4.15 16.06 -9.99
C LEU A 331 -3.91 17.52 -10.33
N PRO A 332 -3.65 18.41 -9.35
CA PRO A 332 -3.25 19.78 -9.64
C PRO A 332 -2.05 19.89 -10.58
N LEU A 333 -1.07 19.00 -10.44
CA LEU A 333 0.09 18.95 -11.32
C LEU A 333 -0.31 18.52 -12.73
N LEU A 334 -1.06 17.41 -12.91
CA LEU A 334 -1.47 16.92 -14.23
C LEU A 334 -2.25 18.00 -15.00
N HIS A 335 -3.10 18.78 -14.33
CA HIS A 335 -3.81 19.91 -14.93
C HIS A 335 -2.92 21.11 -15.26
N ALA A 336 -1.73 21.19 -14.67
CA ALA A 336 -0.77 22.26 -14.89
C ALA A 336 0.29 21.93 -15.94
N LEU A 337 0.34 20.66 -16.39
CA LEU A 337 1.30 20.22 -17.39
C LEU A 337 1.03 20.88 -18.76
N PRO A 338 2.07 21.14 -19.56
CA PRO A 338 1.91 21.67 -20.92
C PRO A 338 1.11 20.70 -21.80
N GLU A 339 0.16 21.20 -22.62
CA GLU A 339 -0.72 20.39 -23.50
C GLU A 339 0.03 19.41 -24.43
N LYS A 340 1.28 19.67 -24.75
CA LYS A 340 2.11 18.84 -25.63
C LYS A 340 3.39 18.37 -24.92
N ALA A 341 3.27 17.99 -23.66
CA ALA A 341 4.42 17.50 -22.89
C ALA A 341 5.05 16.22 -23.48
N GLY A 342 4.31 15.48 -24.31
CA GLY A 342 4.68 14.16 -24.77
C GLY A 342 4.01 13.07 -23.92
N GLY A 343 4.55 11.87 -23.93
CA GLY A 343 4.13 10.81 -23.03
C GLY A 343 4.37 11.21 -21.57
N ILE A 344 3.50 10.80 -20.67
CA ILE A 344 3.62 11.02 -19.23
C ILE A 344 3.48 9.66 -18.54
N ASN A 345 4.48 9.29 -17.78
CA ASN A 345 4.44 8.10 -16.94
C ASN A 345 4.21 8.49 -15.49
N VAL A 346 3.07 8.11 -14.93
CA VAL A 346 2.71 8.36 -13.53
C VAL A 346 2.83 7.06 -12.75
N THR A 347 3.73 7.02 -11.79
CA THR A 347 4.03 5.79 -11.02
C THR A 347 3.12 5.58 -9.81
N MET A 348 2.55 6.66 -9.28
CA MET A 348 1.78 6.63 -8.02
C MET A 348 0.38 6.02 -8.14
N GLY A 349 -0.19 5.91 -9.33
CA GLY A 349 -1.58 5.58 -9.54
C GLY A 349 -2.57 6.68 -9.08
N TYR A 350 -3.77 6.66 -9.64
CA TYR A 350 -4.83 7.62 -9.34
C TYR A 350 -5.60 7.19 -8.08
N PRO A 351 -5.64 8.00 -7.01
CA PRO A 351 -6.36 7.61 -5.80
C PRO A 351 -7.87 7.54 -6.06
N ILE A 352 -8.49 6.36 -5.86
CA ILE A 352 -9.92 6.19 -6.12
C ILE A 352 -10.79 7.12 -5.28
N LYS A 353 -10.34 7.48 -4.07
CA LYS A 353 -11.05 8.38 -3.14
C LYS A 353 -11.31 9.79 -3.70
N THR A 354 -10.58 10.20 -4.73
CA THR A 354 -10.73 11.52 -5.37
C THR A 354 -11.66 11.50 -6.59
N THR A 355 -12.22 10.32 -6.91
CA THR A 355 -13.09 10.13 -8.07
C THR A 355 -14.54 10.43 -7.77
N LEU A 356 -15.29 10.84 -8.82
CA LEU A 356 -16.75 10.96 -8.74
C LEU A 356 -17.42 9.61 -8.40
N ALA A 357 -16.83 8.50 -8.85
CA ALA A 357 -17.34 7.17 -8.56
C ALA A 357 -17.28 6.83 -7.06
N TYR A 358 -16.20 7.22 -6.38
CA TYR A 358 -16.12 7.09 -4.92
C TYR A 358 -17.11 8.01 -4.20
N ALA A 359 -17.22 9.27 -4.64
CA ALA A 359 -18.20 10.21 -4.09
C ALA A 359 -19.64 9.68 -4.24
N PHE A 360 -19.95 9.04 -5.36
CA PHE A 360 -21.23 8.37 -5.57
C PHE A 360 -21.45 7.21 -4.59
N LEU A 361 -20.46 6.35 -4.43
CA LEU A 361 -20.52 5.24 -3.48
C LEU A 361 -20.76 5.72 -2.03
N GLU A 362 -20.04 6.76 -1.61
CA GLU A 362 -20.23 7.37 -0.27
C GLU A 362 -21.66 7.89 -0.09
N ARG A 363 -22.24 8.53 -1.10
CA ARG A 363 -23.66 8.97 -1.03
C ARG A 363 -24.63 7.82 -0.89
N LEU A 364 -24.38 6.68 -1.54
CA LEU A 364 -25.19 5.47 -1.38
C LEU A 364 -25.08 4.89 0.03
N VAL A 365 -23.87 4.87 0.59
CA VAL A 365 -23.62 4.42 1.97
C VAL A 365 -24.33 5.33 2.98
N GLU A 366 -24.20 6.65 2.84
CA GLU A 366 -24.89 7.63 3.70
C GLU A 366 -26.40 7.51 3.62
N LEU A 367 -26.95 7.33 2.41
CA LEU A 367 -28.39 7.11 2.22
C LEU A 367 -28.91 5.93 3.04
N GLN A 368 -28.18 4.81 3.01
CA GLN A 368 -28.56 3.59 3.74
C GLN A 368 -28.34 3.75 5.26
N ALA A 369 -27.31 4.47 5.68
CA ALA A 369 -27.06 4.73 7.09
C ALA A 369 -28.16 5.57 7.77
N HIS A 370 -28.76 6.50 7.02
CA HIS A 370 -29.81 7.39 7.53
C HIS A 370 -31.24 6.93 7.20
N ARG A 371 -31.44 5.73 6.62
CA ARG A 371 -32.77 5.18 6.36
C ARG A 371 -33.55 4.96 7.66
N ARG A 372 -34.85 4.98 7.55
CA ARG A 372 -35.75 4.64 8.67
C ARG A 372 -36.89 3.77 8.19
N GLU A 373 -37.19 2.75 8.97
CA GLU A 373 -38.39 1.94 8.79
C GLU A 373 -39.59 2.67 9.43
N GLY A 374 -40.71 2.72 8.72
CA GLY A 374 -41.94 3.35 9.13
C GLY A 374 -43.16 2.52 8.74
N ARG A 375 -44.38 3.00 9.11
CA ARG A 375 -45.65 2.32 8.79
C ARG A 375 -45.94 2.25 7.29
N GLU A 376 -45.42 3.21 6.50
CA GLU A 376 -45.58 3.33 5.05
C GLU A 376 -44.36 2.74 4.30
N GLY A 377 -43.54 1.95 4.99
CA GLY A 377 -42.31 1.37 4.43
C GLY A 377 -41.05 2.16 4.78
N THR A 378 -39.95 1.80 4.14
CA THR A 378 -38.65 2.45 4.33
C THR A 378 -38.62 3.84 3.73
N SER A 379 -38.09 4.80 4.48
CA SER A 379 -37.95 6.20 4.08
C SER A 379 -36.52 6.69 4.20
N PHE A 380 -36.13 7.59 3.29
CA PHE A 380 -34.79 8.18 3.22
C PHE A 380 -34.82 9.66 3.62
N TYR A 381 -33.72 10.14 4.17
CA TYR A 381 -33.56 11.55 4.53
C TYR A 381 -33.41 12.40 3.26
N HIS A 382 -34.13 13.52 3.20
CA HIS A 382 -34.23 14.33 1.97
C HIS A 382 -32.89 14.87 1.47
N VAL A 383 -31.94 15.16 2.38
CA VAL A 383 -30.61 15.66 2.00
C VAL A 383 -29.81 14.60 1.24
N ASP A 384 -29.86 13.35 1.74
CA ASP A 384 -29.14 12.24 1.10
C ASP A 384 -29.77 11.88 -0.23
N ALA A 385 -31.12 11.83 -0.29
CA ALA A 385 -31.83 11.59 -1.52
C ALA A 385 -31.56 12.70 -2.57
N ALA A 386 -31.60 13.97 -2.17
CA ALA A 386 -31.25 15.09 -3.04
C ALA A 386 -29.79 15.03 -3.52
N GLY A 387 -28.86 14.60 -2.64
CA GLY A 387 -27.46 14.41 -2.98
C GLY A 387 -27.26 13.37 -4.08
N ILE A 388 -28.00 12.25 -4.04
CA ILE A 388 -27.99 11.22 -5.10
C ILE A 388 -28.62 11.74 -6.38
N LEU A 389 -29.79 12.37 -6.31
CA LEU A 389 -30.48 12.91 -7.48
C LEU A 389 -29.66 14.01 -8.18
N ALA A 390 -28.86 14.76 -7.45
CA ALA A 390 -27.98 15.80 -8.00
C ALA A 390 -26.63 15.26 -8.51
N HIS A 391 -26.30 14.01 -8.21
CA HIS A 391 -25.02 13.44 -8.62
C HIS A 391 -24.88 13.37 -10.15
N PRO A 392 -23.74 13.76 -10.77
CA PRO A 392 -23.56 13.78 -12.22
C PRO A 392 -23.93 12.48 -12.94
N TYR A 393 -23.71 11.34 -12.29
CA TYR A 393 -24.04 10.01 -12.84
C TYR A 393 -25.54 9.70 -12.85
N VAL A 394 -26.33 10.42 -12.08
CA VAL A 394 -27.79 10.20 -11.95
C VAL A 394 -28.58 11.33 -12.59
N ALA A 395 -28.18 12.58 -12.41
CA ALA A 395 -28.94 13.76 -12.83
C ALA A 395 -29.33 13.78 -14.32
N ARG A 396 -28.55 13.11 -15.18
CA ARG A 396 -28.76 13.06 -16.63
C ARG A 396 -29.64 11.90 -17.09
N SER A 397 -29.88 10.88 -16.25
CA SER A 397 -30.63 9.67 -16.64
C SER A 397 -32.11 9.92 -16.89
N ALA A 398 -32.74 10.81 -16.12
CA ALA A 398 -34.15 11.17 -16.24
C ALA A 398 -34.39 12.62 -15.77
N PRO A 399 -33.92 13.64 -16.52
CA PRO A 399 -33.85 15.02 -16.03
C PRO A 399 -35.21 15.58 -15.58
N GLN A 400 -36.29 15.28 -16.30
CA GLN A 400 -37.65 15.76 -15.97
C GLN A 400 -38.18 15.15 -14.67
N THR A 401 -38.02 13.82 -14.50
CA THR A 401 -38.45 13.11 -13.31
C THR A 401 -37.65 13.57 -12.08
N ILE A 402 -36.34 13.72 -12.22
CA ILE A 402 -35.45 14.15 -11.15
C ILE A 402 -35.77 15.59 -10.72
N GLU A 403 -36.02 16.49 -11.66
CA GLU A 403 -36.40 17.86 -11.37
C GLU A 403 -37.77 17.92 -10.66
N GLN A 404 -38.73 17.08 -11.08
CA GLN A 404 -40.05 16.99 -10.45
C GLN A 404 -39.91 16.50 -8.98
N LEU A 405 -39.14 15.44 -8.73
CA LEU A 405 -38.85 14.93 -7.38
C LEU A 405 -38.22 16.02 -6.50
N ARG A 406 -37.24 16.74 -7.01
CA ARG A 406 -36.58 17.83 -6.28
C ARG A 406 -37.55 18.98 -5.95
N ARG A 407 -38.43 19.35 -6.86
CA ARG A 407 -39.49 20.35 -6.62
C ARG A 407 -40.47 19.90 -5.55
N THR A 408 -40.91 18.64 -5.59
CA THR A 408 -41.81 18.08 -4.57
C THR A 408 -41.14 18.10 -3.19
N MET A 409 -39.87 17.71 -3.09
CA MET A 409 -39.09 17.78 -1.86
C MET A 409 -39.07 19.19 -1.25
N LEU A 410 -38.88 20.21 -2.08
CA LEU A 410 -38.79 21.60 -1.65
C LEU A 410 -40.14 22.19 -1.32
N ALA A 411 -41.17 21.95 -2.17
CA ALA A 411 -42.49 22.53 -2.02
C ALA A 411 -43.20 22.02 -0.75
N ASP A 412 -43.13 20.72 -0.48
CA ASP A 412 -43.78 20.07 0.64
C ASP A 412 -42.97 20.11 1.94
N ARG A 413 -41.76 20.71 1.91
CA ARG A 413 -40.80 20.75 3.03
C ARG A 413 -40.61 19.38 3.67
N ARG A 414 -40.61 18.33 2.87
CA ARG A 414 -40.52 16.96 3.36
C ARG A 414 -39.14 16.63 3.90
N ILE A 415 -39.12 16.19 5.15
CA ILE A 415 -37.87 15.75 5.79
C ILE A 415 -37.47 14.36 5.32
N ARG A 416 -38.45 13.52 4.94
CA ARG A 416 -38.21 12.14 4.46
C ARG A 416 -39.14 11.81 3.29
N MET A 417 -38.67 10.95 2.40
CA MET A 417 -39.43 10.38 1.29
C MET A 417 -39.30 8.86 1.29
N THR A 418 -40.40 8.18 0.95
CA THR A 418 -40.40 6.72 0.86
C THR A 418 -39.62 6.20 -0.33
N ALA A 419 -39.21 4.94 -0.28
CA ALA A 419 -38.54 4.27 -1.39
C ALA A 419 -39.39 4.26 -2.66
N ASP A 420 -40.71 4.08 -2.51
CA ASP A 420 -41.67 4.05 -3.64
C ASP A 420 -41.84 5.43 -4.27
N GLU A 421 -41.91 6.50 -3.49
CA GLU A 421 -41.97 7.88 -4.01
C GLU A 421 -40.74 8.25 -4.82
N LEU A 422 -39.56 7.79 -4.39
CA LEU A 422 -38.29 8.08 -5.05
C LEU A 422 -38.04 7.16 -6.27
N GLY A 423 -38.55 5.95 -6.26
CA GLY A 423 -38.29 4.89 -7.23
C GLY A 423 -39.04 5.01 -8.57
N GLN A 424 -39.19 6.23 -9.14
CA GLN A 424 -40.03 6.51 -10.31
C GLN A 424 -39.45 6.00 -11.64
N THR A 425 -38.18 5.62 -11.68
CA THR A 425 -37.53 5.02 -12.87
C THR A 425 -36.81 3.73 -12.48
N PRO A 426 -36.47 2.83 -13.41
CA PRO A 426 -35.73 1.60 -13.09
C PRO A 426 -34.41 1.87 -12.35
N LEU A 427 -33.67 2.90 -12.78
CA LEU A 427 -32.45 3.32 -12.11
C LEU A 427 -32.75 3.79 -10.67
N LEU A 428 -33.68 4.75 -10.52
CA LEU A 428 -34.01 5.30 -9.20
C LEU A 428 -34.58 4.22 -8.27
N LYS A 429 -35.38 3.27 -8.78
CA LYS A 429 -35.84 2.13 -8.00
C LYS A 429 -34.68 1.31 -7.44
N THR A 430 -33.64 1.09 -8.24
CA THR A 430 -32.43 0.39 -7.79
C THR A 430 -31.67 1.21 -6.74
N LEU A 431 -31.50 2.52 -6.95
CA LEU A 431 -30.75 3.40 -6.06
C LEU A 431 -31.45 3.62 -4.71
N PHE A 432 -32.79 3.60 -4.66
CA PHE A 432 -33.57 3.77 -3.43
C PHE A 432 -34.12 2.46 -2.86
N THR A 433 -33.52 1.31 -3.26
CA THR A 433 -33.81 0.03 -2.62
C THR A 433 -33.19 -0.01 -1.22
N PRO A 434 -33.98 -0.33 -0.15
CA PRO A 434 -33.43 -0.46 1.20
C PRO A 434 -32.48 -1.65 1.34
N ALA A 435 -31.49 -1.50 2.22
CA ALA A 435 -30.58 -2.58 2.62
C ALA A 435 -30.29 -2.49 4.13
N ALA A 436 -30.64 -3.52 4.90
CA ALA A 436 -30.56 -3.51 6.35
C ALA A 436 -29.26 -4.11 6.89
N GLU A 437 -28.91 -5.28 6.41
CA GLU A 437 -27.74 -6.03 6.83
C GLU A 437 -26.55 -5.77 5.93
N TRP A 438 -25.35 -6.07 6.38
CA TRP A 438 -24.14 -5.80 5.62
C TRP A 438 -24.07 -6.55 4.28
N ARG A 439 -24.62 -7.77 4.21
CA ARG A 439 -24.70 -8.55 2.96
C ARG A 439 -25.64 -7.89 1.96
N GLU A 440 -26.80 -7.48 2.44
CA GLU A 440 -27.76 -6.73 1.62
C GLU A 440 -27.19 -5.40 1.14
N LEU A 441 -26.45 -4.69 2.01
CA LEU A 441 -25.77 -3.45 1.66
C LEU A 441 -24.71 -3.69 0.57
N SER A 442 -23.91 -4.74 0.70
CA SER A 442 -22.92 -5.10 -0.33
C SER A 442 -23.58 -5.39 -1.68
N ASP A 443 -24.65 -6.19 -1.68
CA ASP A 443 -25.43 -6.48 -2.90
C ASP A 443 -26.09 -5.24 -3.50
N TYR A 444 -26.63 -4.38 -2.65
CA TYR A 444 -27.21 -3.10 -3.06
C TYR A 444 -26.16 -2.21 -3.74
N LEU A 445 -25.00 -2.03 -3.13
CA LEU A 445 -23.93 -1.20 -3.68
C LEU A 445 -23.46 -1.73 -5.04
N LEU A 446 -23.29 -3.04 -5.19
CA LEU A 446 -22.94 -3.68 -6.46
C LEU A 446 -24.01 -3.44 -7.53
N ARG A 447 -25.28 -3.63 -7.19
CA ARG A 447 -26.40 -3.38 -8.12
C ARG A 447 -26.50 -1.91 -8.52
N ALA A 448 -26.33 -0.99 -7.57
CA ALA A 448 -26.39 0.45 -7.82
C ALA A 448 -25.25 0.92 -8.73
N VAL A 449 -24.02 0.48 -8.47
CA VAL A 449 -22.86 0.77 -9.34
C VAL A 449 -23.04 0.19 -10.74
N ALA A 450 -23.51 -1.05 -10.85
CA ALA A 450 -23.78 -1.68 -12.15
C ALA A 450 -24.95 -1.00 -12.90
N ALA A 451 -25.99 -0.56 -12.21
CA ALA A 451 -27.10 0.16 -12.83
C ALA A 451 -26.63 1.50 -13.41
N VAL A 452 -25.88 2.27 -12.66
CA VAL A 452 -25.30 3.53 -13.14
C VAL A 452 -24.34 3.30 -14.30
N ALA A 453 -23.51 2.27 -14.26
CA ALA A 453 -22.57 1.97 -15.35
C ALA A 453 -23.26 1.69 -16.72
N ARG A 454 -24.51 1.21 -16.69
CA ARG A 454 -25.30 0.92 -17.88
C ARG A 454 -26.03 2.15 -18.47
N GLU A 455 -26.17 3.21 -17.68
CA GLU A 455 -26.83 4.42 -18.17
C GLU A 455 -25.97 5.12 -19.22
N PRO A 456 -26.59 5.64 -20.31
CA PRO A 456 -25.89 6.46 -21.30
C PRO A 456 -25.21 7.67 -20.64
N TYR A 457 -24.01 7.97 -21.05
CA TYR A 457 -23.23 9.08 -20.52
C TYR A 457 -22.34 9.69 -21.61
N ASP A 458 -22.62 10.94 -21.96
CA ASP A 458 -21.97 11.66 -23.06
C ASP A 458 -20.89 12.64 -22.59
N GLY A 459 -20.36 12.47 -21.37
CA GLY A 459 -19.26 13.30 -20.87
C GLY A 459 -17.92 12.92 -21.48
N ASP A 460 -16.99 13.86 -21.57
CA ASP A 460 -15.62 13.64 -22.06
C ASP A 460 -14.87 12.58 -21.20
N ASP A 461 -15.33 12.35 -19.97
CA ASP A 461 -14.84 11.39 -19.01
C ASP A 461 -15.57 10.02 -19.03
N ALA A 462 -16.38 9.75 -20.07
CA ALA A 462 -17.21 8.53 -20.16
C ALA A 462 -16.39 7.23 -19.97
N ARG A 463 -15.20 7.17 -20.59
CA ARG A 463 -14.31 6.01 -20.48
C ARG A 463 -13.76 5.85 -19.05
N GLN A 464 -13.29 6.93 -18.44
CA GLN A 464 -12.79 6.94 -17.06
C GLN A 464 -13.89 6.56 -16.05
N ARG A 465 -15.12 7.03 -16.28
CA ARG A 465 -16.27 6.67 -15.44
C ARG A 465 -16.46 5.15 -15.39
N VAL A 466 -16.47 4.49 -16.54
CA VAL A 466 -16.65 3.03 -16.61
C VAL A 466 -15.52 2.31 -15.90
N GLU A 467 -14.29 2.73 -16.12
CA GLU A 467 -13.11 2.17 -15.46
C GLU A 467 -13.17 2.32 -13.94
N PHE A 468 -13.49 3.52 -13.43
CA PHE A 468 -13.61 3.77 -12.00
C PHE A 468 -14.73 2.96 -11.34
N LEU A 469 -15.88 2.83 -12.00
CA LEU A 469 -16.99 2.01 -11.51
C LEU A 469 -16.64 0.52 -11.53
N ALA A 470 -15.86 0.06 -12.53
CA ALA A 470 -15.39 -1.32 -12.61
C ALA A 470 -14.42 -1.64 -11.46
N VAL A 471 -13.46 -0.74 -11.18
CA VAL A 471 -12.53 -0.90 -10.04
C VAL A 471 -13.30 -0.94 -8.72
N ILE A 472 -14.27 -0.03 -8.50
CA ILE A 472 -15.10 -0.06 -7.28
C ILE A 472 -15.85 -1.39 -7.16
N SER A 473 -16.44 -1.88 -8.25
CA SER A 473 -17.15 -3.17 -8.25
C SER A 473 -16.23 -4.33 -7.87
N GLU A 474 -15.02 -4.35 -8.42
CA GLU A 474 -14.02 -5.36 -8.09
C GLU A 474 -13.65 -5.31 -6.60
N GLN A 475 -13.43 -4.12 -6.04
CA GLN A 475 -13.08 -3.97 -4.64
C GLN A 475 -14.25 -4.35 -3.70
N LEU A 476 -15.49 -4.03 -4.06
CA LEU A 476 -16.68 -4.48 -3.34
C LEU A 476 -16.79 -6.01 -3.31
N ILE A 477 -16.56 -6.67 -4.45
CA ILE A 477 -16.58 -8.14 -4.56
C ILE A 477 -15.46 -8.75 -3.73
N ARG A 478 -14.25 -8.21 -3.81
CA ARG A 478 -13.10 -8.68 -3.01
C ARG A 478 -13.40 -8.59 -1.52
N LEU A 479 -13.82 -7.42 -1.04
CA LEU A 479 -14.15 -7.20 0.36
C LEU A 479 -15.24 -8.17 0.84
N ARG A 480 -16.32 -8.33 0.06
CA ARG A 480 -17.39 -9.27 0.36
C ARG A 480 -16.89 -10.70 0.50
N ASN A 481 -16.18 -11.19 -0.53
CA ASN A 481 -15.66 -12.57 -0.55
C ASN A 481 -14.73 -12.83 0.64
N SER A 482 -13.89 -11.86 0.99
CA SER A 482 -12.99 -11.96 2.14
C SER A 482 -13.76 -12.06 3.45
N LEU A 483 -14.80 -11.24 3.61
CA LEU A 483 -15.64 -11.25 4.82
C LEU A 483 -16.50 -12.52 4.92
N GLU A 484 -17.06 -13.01 3.82
CA GLU A 484 -17.81 -14.26 3.78
C GLU A 484 -16.92 -15.47 4.14
N ALA A 485 -15.67 -15.46 3.66
CA ALA A 485 -14.70 -16.52 3.97
C ALA A 485 -14.22 -16.51 5.43
N CYS A 486 -14.42 -15.41 6.16
CA CYS A 486 -13.96 -15.26 7.55
C CYS A 486 -14.87 -15.94 8.58
N ASP A 487 -16.12 -16.24 8.24
CA ASP A 487 -17.11 -16.81 9.17
C ASP A 487 -17.20 -16.02 10.50
N ILE A 488 -17.37 -14.71 10.38
CA ILE A 488 -17.51 -13.77 11.50
C ILE A 488 -18.76 -12.91 11.27
N GLU A 489 -19.56 -12.75 12.31
CA GLU A 489 -20.66 -11.79 12.30
C GLU A 489 -20.13 -10.37 12.43
N ILE A 490 -20.52 -9.52 11.49
CA ILE A 490 -20.18 -8.09 11.50
C ILE A 490 -21.44 -7.25 11.35
N THR A 491 -21.43 -6.06 11.93
CA THR A 491 -22.49 -5.08 11.75
C THR A 491 -22.33 -4.33 10.42
N THR A 492 -23.42 -3.73 9.95
CA THR A 492 -23.41 -2.83 8.78
C THR A 492 -22.45 -1.65 8.98
N SER A 493 -22.33 -1.15 10.21
CA SER A 493 -21.40 -0.06 10.56
C SER A 493 -19.94 -0.46 10.33
N ILE A 494 -19.56 -1.67 10.76
CA ILE A 494 -18.20 -2.20 10.52
C ILE A 494 -17.95 -2.46 9.05
N TYR A 495 -18.90 -3.08 8.34
CA TYR A 495 -18.76 -3.26 6.89
C TYR A 495 -18.48 -1.92 6.19
N THR A 496 -19.21 -0.88 6.54
CA THR A 496 -19.01 0.47 5.99
C THR A 496 -17.63 1.04 6.32
N SER A 497 -17.17 0.86 7.56
CA SER A 497 -15.84 1.32 8.00
C SER A 497 -14.72 0.57 7.28
N LEU A 498 -14.87 -0.76 7.13
CA LEU A 498 -13.95 -1.60 6.37
C LEU A 498 -13.89 -1.21 4.89
N LEU A 499 -15.05 -0.98 4.29
CA LEU A 499 -15.17 -0.55 2.89
C LEU A 499 -14.44 0.77 2.64
N ARG A 500 -14.69 1.78 3.48
CA ARG A 500 -14.01 3.07 3.41
C ARG A 500 -12.51 2.93 3.51
N ARG A 501 -12.03 2.17 4.49
CA ARG A 501 -10.60 1.96 4.72
C ARG A 501 -9.94 1.20 3.58
N HIS A 502 -10.61 0.14 3.09
CA HIS A 502 -10.13 -0.62 1.95
C HIS A 502 -9.98 0.27 0.71
N LEU A 503 -11.00 1.06 0.39
CA LEU A 503 -10.97 1.96 -0.77
C LEU A 503 -9.98 3.13 -0.62
N GLN A 504 -9.66 3.59 0.59
CA GLN A 504 -8.67 4.65 0.80
C GLN A 504 -7.27 4.27 0.28
N THR A 505 -6.93 3.00 0.28
CA THR A 505 -5.63 2.49 -0.17
C THR A 505 -5.60 2.14 -1.65
N VAL A 506 -6.76 2.10 -2.31
CA VAL A 506 -6.86 1.71 -3.72
C VAL A 506 -6.33 2.82 -4.62
N ARG A 507 -5.43 2.43 -5.50
CA ARG A 507 -4.87 3.27 -6.56
C ARG A 507 -5.20 2.63 -7.91
N ILE A 508 -5.65 3.43 -8.85
CA ILE A 508 -5.89 3.01 -10.23
C ILE A 508 -4.61 3.28 -11.01
N PRO A 509 -3.97 2.26 -11.58
CA PRO A 509 -2.74 2.47 -12.34
C PRO A 509 -3.04 3.33 -13.58
N PHE A 510 -2.13 4.22 -13.91
CA PHE A 510 -2.16 4.90 -15.19
C PHE A 510 -1.64 3.95 -16.27
N GLU A 511 -2.29 3.96 -17.43
CA GLU A 511 -1.73 3.33 -18.63
C GLU A 511 -0.58 4.21 -19.14
N GLY A 512 0.64 3.70 -19.15
CA GLY A 512 1.84 4.39 -19.65
C GLY A 512 3.02 3.43 -19.73
N GLU A 513 3.90 3.69 -20.69
CA GLU A 513 5.15 2.95 -20.79
C GLU A 513 6.14 3.49 -19.74
N PRO A 514 6.64 2.64 -18.83
CA PRO A 514 7.51 3.09 -17.73
C PRO A 514 8.80 3.81 -18.18
N LEU A 515 9.20 3.61 -19.43
CA LEU A 515 10.47 4.09 -19.99
C LEU A 515 10.28 5.26 -20.95
N GLU A 516 9.07 5.77 -21.11
CA GLU A 516 8.77 6.86 -22.05
C GLU A 516 8.25 8.12 -21.35
N GLY A 517 8.62 9.27 -21.89
CA GLY A 517 8.08 10.57 -21.52
C GLY A 517 8.46 11.08 -20.13
N LEU A 518 7.79 12.15 -19.71
CA LEU A 518 7.96 12.77 -18.41
C LEU A 518 7.60 11.80 -17.28
N GLN A 519 8.51 11.62 -16.32
CA GLN A 519 8.28 10.78 -15.15
C GLN A 519 7.64 11.59 -14.02
N VAL A 520 6.45 11.21 -13.54
CA VAL A 520 5.79 11.78 -12.36
C VAL A 520 5.72 10.71 -11.28
N MET A 521 6.37 10.93 -10.15
CA MET A 521 6.56 9.92 -9.12
C MET A 521 6.48 10.49 -7.71
N GLY A 522 6.15 9.66 -6.74
CA GLY A 522 6.29 9.97 -5.32
C GLY A 522 7.74 9.88 -4.86
N ILE A 523 8.02 10.35 -3.65
CA ILE A 523 9.38 10.34 -3.10
C ILE A 523 9.93 8.91 -2.91
N LEU A 524 9.06 7.95 -2.62
CA LEU A 524 9.47 6.55 -2.40
C LEU A 524 9.87 5.85 -3.71
N GLU A 525 9.28 6.23 -4.83
CA GLU A 525 9.55 5.68 -6.15
C GLU A 525 10.86 6.21 -6.78
N THR A 526 11.50 7.20 -6.16
CA THR A 526 12.84 7.66 -6.57
C THR A 526 13.96 6.70 -6.20
N ARG A 527 13.65 5.69 -5.38
CA ARG A 527 14.57 4.62 -5.05
C ARG A 527 14.53 3.57 -6.16
N ASN A 528 15.64 3.32 -6.79
CA ASN A 528 15.92 2.24 -7.76
C ASN A 528 14.74 1.61 -8.48
#